data_4f1c32dc37cb8a967b41a65297d14167
#
_entry.id   4f1c32dc37cb8a967b41a65297d14167
#
_cell.length_a   1.000
_cell.length_b   1.000
_cell.length_c   1.000
_cell.angle_alpha   90.00
_cell.angle_beta   90.00
_cell.angle_gamma   90.00
#
_symmetry.space_group_name_H-M   'P 1'
#
loop_
_entity.id
_entity.type
_entity.pdbx_description
1 polymer ?
#
loop_
_entity_poly.entity_id
_entity_poly.type
_entity_poly.pdbx_seq_one_letter_code
_entity_poly.pdbx_strand_id
1 'polypeptide(L)'
;PEGDVYDHETYGQYYYHSHRPEAGEHGHFHIFIRREGIPDRMQTIPFAGTGEWPEGDEIICHLIAIAMDQKGFPTHLFTTNRWVTGEHWYGAGDVTELLDRFLIDHTFPSWAVNRWITAMVALYQPQIAQLLIERDTAVQAWSDSHDEDVLEDRDLELTSKISLDIPHQIKQIKKALKKF
;
A
#
# COMPACT_ATOMS: atom_id res chain seq x y z
N PRO A 1 -3.96 12.15 -9.42
CA PRO A 1 -2.87 12.74 -10.20
C PRO A 1 -2.90 12.27 -11.65
N GLU A 2 -2.18 12.96 -12.54
CA GLU A 2 -2.07 12.56 -13.95
C GLU A 2 -1.33 11.21 -14.01
N GLY A 3 -1.98 10.19 -14.62
CA GLY A 3 -1.44 8.84 -14.71
C GLY A 3 -2.00 7.82 -13.71
N ASP A 4 -2.91 8.24 -12.84
CA ASP A 4 -3.59 7.31 -11.94
C ASP A 4 -4.48 6.34 -12.72
N VAL A 5 -4.48 5.10 -12.29
CA VAL A 5 -5.32 4.03 -12.82
C VAL A 5 -6.39 3.68 -11.81
N TYR A 6 -7.66 3.79 -12.24
CA TYR A 6 -8.84 3.55 -11.41
C TYR A 6 -9.63 2.39 -11.98
N ASP A 7 -10.14 1.54 -11.10
CA ASP A 7 -11.18 0.59 -11.42
C ASP A 7 -12.50 1.04 -10.76
N HIS A 8 -13.47 1.44 -11.58
CA HIS A 8 -14.75 1.98 -11.11
C HIS A 8 -15.74 0.92 -10.60
N GLU A 9 -15.45 -0.37 -10.82
CA GLU A 9 -16.29 -1.47 -10.34
C GLU A 9 -15.76 -2.05 -9.02
N THR A 10 -14.44 -2.11 -8.88
CA THR A 10 -13.77 -2.68 -7.70
C THR A 10 -13.24 -1.64 -6.74
N TYR A 11 -13.18 -0.37 -7.18
CA TYR A 11 -12.65 0.77 -6.44
C TYR A 11 -11.16 0.68 -6.11
N GLY A 12 -10.44 -0.21 -6.79
CA GLY A 12 -8.98 -0.28 -6.74
C GLY A 12 -8.35 0.90 -7.49
N GLN A 13 -7.22 1.37 -6.99
CA GLN A 13 -6.43 2.44 -7.62
C GLN A 13 -4.96 2.15 -7.48
N TYR A 14 -4.17 2.54 -8.48
CA TYR A 14 -2.72 2.64 -8.34
C TYR A 14 -2.17 3.79 -9.18
N TYR A 15 -1.00 4.28 -8.79
CA TYR A 15 -0.14 5.11 -9.64
C TYR A 15 1.31 4.64 -9.55
N TYR A 16 2.11 5.00 -10.55
CA TYR A 16 3.54 4.75 -10.56
C TYR A 16 4.30 6.07 -10.39
N HIS A 17 5.23 6.08 -9.46
CA HIS A 17 6.05 7.24 -9.16
C HIS A 17 7.53 6.94 -9.33
N SER A 18 8.26 7.79 -10.07
CA SER A 18 9.68 7.61 -10.35
C SER A 18 10.47 8.81 -9.81
N HIS A 19 11.13 8.66 -8.66
CA HIS A 19 11.95 9.72 -8.10
C HIS A 19 12.98 9.27 -7.06
N ARG A 20 13.76 8.26 -7.31
CA ARG A 20 14.97 7.96 -6.52
C ARG A 20 16.02 7.21 -7.35
N PRO A 21 16.55 7.80 -8.45
CA PRO A 21 17.55 7.11 -9.26
C PRO A 21 18.86 6.80 -8.51
N GLU A 22 19.16 7.52 -7.42
CA GLU A 22 20.38 7.37 -6.63
C GLU A 22 20.38 6.12 -5.73
N ALA A 23 19.21 5.54 -5.43
CA ALA A 23 19.09 4.37 -4.55
C ALA A 23 19.06 3.02 -5.30
N GLY A 24 19.25 3.01 -6.63
CA GLY A 24 19.10 1.79 -7.45
C GLY A 24 17.66 1.39 -7.70
N GLU A 25 16.70 2.17 -7.19
CA GLU A 25 15.27 2.06 -7.45
C GLU A 25 14.92 2.90 -8.68
N HIS A 26 14.11 2.34 -9.59
CA HIS A 26 13.57 3.09 -10.73
C HIS A 26 12.35 3.90 -10.33
N GLY A 27 11.53 3.35 -9.45
CA GLY A 27 10.29 3.93 -8.95
C GLY A 27 9.46 2.89 -8.23
N HIS A 28 8.24 3.25 -7.87
CA HIS A 28 7.36 2.36 -7.13
C HIS A 28 5.89 2.59 -7.50
N PHE A 29 5.10 1.54 -7.36
CA PHE A 29 3.65 1.60 -7.40
C PHE A 29 3.14 1.88 -5.99
N HIS A 30 2.24 2.85 -5.84
CA HIS A 30 1.37 2.99 -4.69
C HIS A 30 0.00 2.41 -5.03
N ILE A 31 -0.56 1.60 -4.12
CA ILE A 31 -1.77 0.82 -4.33
C ILE A 31 -2.80 1.21 -3.27
N PHE A 32 -4.03 1.48 -3.69
CA PHE A 32 -5.08 2.03 -2.84
C PHE A 32 -6.43 1.33 -3.07
N ILE A 33 -7.32 1.49 -2.09
CA ILE A 33 -8.77 1.36 -2.25
C ILE A 33 -9.39 2.74 -2.04
N ARG A 34 -10.34 3.12 -2.91
CA ARG A 34 -11.10 4.36 -2.83
C ARG A 34 -12.29 4.23 -1.88
N ARG A 35 -12.88 5.38 -1.54
CA ARG A 35 -13.97 5.52 -0.56
C ARG A 35 -15.08 4.47 -0.73
N GLU A 36 -15.55 4.25 -1.93
CA GLU A 36 -16.67 3.36 -2.22
C GLU A 36 -16.33 1.87 -1.99
N GLY A 37 -15.04 1.52 -2.03
CA GLY A 37 -14.54 0.18 -1.69
C GLY A 37 -14.32 -0.02 -0.19
N ILE A 38 -14.35 1.06 0.62
CA ILE A 38 -14.12 1.02 2.07
C ILE A 38 -15.47 0.87 2.78
N PRO A 39 -15.69 -0.21 3.57
CA PRO A 39 -16.92 -0.38 4.33
C PRO A 39 -17.17 0.75 5.34
N ASP A 40 -18.42 1.21 5.47
CA ASP A 40 -18.80 2.30 6.38
C ASP A 40 -18.53 1.99 7.88
N ARG A 41 -18.38 0.72 8.24
CA ARG A 41 -18.02 0.31 9.60
C ARG A 41 -16.57 0.57 9.97
N MET A 42 -15.69 0.72 8.98
CA MET A 42 -14.28 1.02 9.21
C MET A 42 -14.13 2.48 9.63
N GLN A 43 -13.40 2.69 10.72
CA GLN A 43 -13.18 4.01 11.28
C GLN A 43 -11.70 4.38 11.20
N THR A 44 -11.42 5.62 10.85
CA THR A 44 -10.07 6.16 10.90
C THR A 44 -9.54 6.14 12.33
N ILE A 45 -8.24 5.85 12.49
CA ILE A 45 -7.59 6.00 13.79
C ILE A 45 -7.42 7.49 14.07
N PRO A 46 -7.93 7.98 15.21
CA PRO A 46 -7.76 9.38 15.57
C PRO A 46 -6.33 9.60 16.08
N PHE A 47 -5.49 10.15 15.25
CA PHE A 47 -4.27 10.82 15.73
C PHE A 47 -4.56 12.30 15.91
N ALA A 48 -4.03 12.89 17.00
CA ALA A 48 -4.06 14.34 17.17
C ALA A 48 -3.18 14.95 16.08
N GLY A 49 -3.79 15.58 15.09
CA GLY A 49 -3.10 16.08 13.93
C GLY A 49 -3.68 17.37 13.39
N THR A 50 -2.87 18.12 12.66
CA THR A 50 -3.19 19.38 12.00
C THR A 50 -3.37 19.22 10.49
N GLY A 51 -3.11 18.04 9.95
CA GLY A 51 -3.22 17.74 8.52
C GLY A 51 -4.66 17.83 8.01
N GLU A 52 -4.84 18.37 6.82
CA GLU A 52 -6.11 18.32 6.12
C GLU A 52 -6.36 16.87 5.65
N TRP A 53 -7.56 16.37 5.87
CA TRP A 53 -7.98 15.04 5.46
C TRP A 53 -8.85 15.14 4.20
N PRO A 54 -8.66 14.29 3.19
CA PRO A 54 -9.51 14.29 2.01
C PRO A 54 -10.97 14.01 2.37
N GLU A 55 -11.91 14.56 1.60
CA GLU A 55 -13.34 14.40 1.81
C GLU A 55 -14.03 13.79 0.58
N GLY A 56 -15.19 13.17 0.80
CA GLY A 56 -16.01 12.62 -0.28
C GLY A 56 -15.25 11.60 -1.14
N ASP A 57 -15.27 11.80 -2.45
CA ASP A 57 -14.66 10.89 -3.42
C ASP A 57 -13.12 10.93 -3.43
N GLU A 58 -12.50 11.89 -2.74
CA GLU A 58 -11.04 11.97 -2.63
C GLU A 58 -10.48 11.04 -1.54
N ILE A 59 -11.34 10.45 -0.71
CA ILE A 59 -10.94 9.50 0.32
C ILE A 59 -10.30 8.26 -0.31
N ILE A 60 -9.08 7.99 0.09
CA ILE A 60 -8.32 6.79 -0.30
C ILE A 60 -7.69 6.13 0.93
N CYS A 61 -7.45 4.83 0.84
CA CYS A 61 -6.69 4.06 1.82
C CYS A 61 -5.51 3.39 1.11
N HIS A 62 -4.29 3.68 1.52
CA HIS A 62 -3.08 3.05 1.00
C HIS A 62 -2.94 1.63 1.53
N LEU A 63 -2.80 0.67 0.64
CA LEU A 63 -2.63 -0.74 0.99
C LEU A 63 -1.16 -1.12 1.13
N ILE A 64 -0.36 -0.77 0.12
CA ILE A 64 1.06 -1.11 0.03
C ILE A 64 1.73 -0.36 -1.12
N ALA A 65 3.04 -0.20 -1.06
CA ALA A 65 3.87 0.20 -2.19
C ALA A 65 4.77 -0.95 -2.65
N ILE A 66 5.01 -1.03 -3.99
CA ILE A 66 5.89 -2.01 -4.63
C ILE A 66 7.02 -1.27 -5.33
N ALA A 67 8.24 -1.37 -4.80
CA ALA A 67 9.45 -0.80 -5.41
C ALA A 67 9.93 -1.64 -6.59
N MET A 68 10.39 -0.96 -7.64
CA MET A 68 10.87 -1.55 -8.89
C MET A 68 12.33 -1.15 -9.15
N ASP A 69 13.13 -2.08 -9.66
CA ASP A 69 14.48 -1.77 -10.15
C ASP A 69 14.44 -1.20 -11.59
N GLN A 70 15.60 -0.78 -12.09
CA GLN A 70 15.76 -0.23 -13.44
C GLN A 70 15.48 -1.25 -14.57
N LYS A 71 15.38 -2.53 -14.25
CA LYS A 71 15.05 -3.61 -15.21
C LYS A 71 13.58 -3.98 -15.19
N GLY A 72 12.79 -3.33 -14.32
CA GLY A 72 11.37 -3.61 -14.15
C GLY A 72 11.07 -4.83 -13.26
N PHE A 73 12.00 -5.24 -12.39
CA PHE A 73 11.75 -6.27 -11.39
C PHE A 73 11.36 -5.64 -10.05
N PRO A 74 10.34 -6.19 -9.36
CA PRO A 74 9.99 -5.74 -8.01
C PRO A 74 11.06 -6.17 -7.01
N THR A 75 11.45 -5.24 -6.14
CA THR A 75 12.54 -5.43 -5.17
C THR A 75 12.08 -5.45 -3.73
N HIS A 76 11.07 -4.65 -3.40
CA HIS A 76 10.58 -4.48 -2.03
C HIS A 76 9.07 -4.26 -2.00
N LEU A 77 8.45 -4.63 -0.87
CA LEU A 77 7.18 -4.06 -0.40
C LEU A 77 7.47 -3.11 0.75
N PHE A 78 6.74 -2.00 0.83
CA PHE A 78 6.89 -1.05 1.92
C PHE A 78 5.61 -0.27 2.18
N THR A 79 5.50 0.26 3.40
CA THR A 79 4.45 1.21 3.80
C THR A 79 5.06 2.57 4.08
N THR A 80 4.28 3.61 3.93
CA THR A 80 4.69 5.00 4.16
C THR A 80 3.83 5.64 5.23
N ASN A 81 4.28 6.75 5.75
CA ASN A 81 3.48 7.62 6.58
C ASN A 81 2.41 8.34 5.74
N ARG A 82 1.35 8.82 6.39
CA ARG A 82 0.18 9.46 5.77
C ARG A 82 0.56 10.65 4.86
N TRP A 83 1.46 11.52 5.29
CA TRP A 83 1.85 12.72 4.53
C TRP A 83 2.37 12.42 3.10
N VAL A 84 2.87 11.18 2.87
CA VAL A 84 3.36 10.75 1.54
C VAL A 84 2.21 10.54 0.55
N THR A 85 1.10 9.99 1.04
CA THR A 85 -0.03 9.55 0.20
C THR A 85 -1.27 10.43 0.35
N GLY A 86 -1.36 11.21 1.43
CA GLY A 86 -2.55 12.03 1.75
C GLY A 86 -3.79 11.19 2.03
N GLU A 87 -3.63 9.95 2.47
CA GLU A 87 -4.71 8.98 2.68
C GLU A 87 -5.52 9.23 3.97
N HIS A 88 -6.67 8.58 4.08
CA HIS A 88 -7.33 8.34 5.35
C HIS A 88 -6.61 7.19 6.10
N TRP A 89 -6.27 7.43 7.38
CA TRP A 89 -5.49 6.48 8.16
C TRP A 89 -6.38 5.48 8.89
N TYR A 90 -6.35 4.23 8.40
CA TYR A 90 -7.04 3.09 9.01
C TYR A 90 -6.03 2.15 9.69
N GLY A 91 -6.47 1.47 10.75
CA GLY A 91 -5.64 0.49 11.44
C GLY A 91 -5.31 -0.73 10.58
N ALA A 92 -4.21 -1.41 10.91
CA ALA A 92 -3.71 -2.57 10.18
C ALA A 92 -4.76 -3.65 9.94
N GLY A 93 -5.66 -3.89 10.91
CA GLY A 93 -6.74 -4.87 10.78
C GLY A 93 -7.72 -4.54 9.66
N ASP A 94 -8.19 -3.28 9.61
CA ASP A 94 -9.11 -2.80 8.58
C ASP A 94 -8.44 -2.81 7.21
N VAL A 95 -7.20 -2.31 7.10
CA VAL A 95 -6.47 -2.30 5.83
C VAL A 95 -6.19 -3.71 5.32
N THR A 96 -5.89 -4.66 6.23
CA THR A 96 -5.71 -6.08 5.87
C THR A 96 -6.98 -6.67 5.25
N GLU A 97 -8.15 -6.32 5.76
CA GLU A 97 -9.43 -6.77 5.17
C GLU A 97 -9.64 -6.19 3.76
N LEU A 98 -9.18 -4.96 3.50
CA LEU A 98 -9.29 -4.34 2.18
C LEU A 98 -8.42 -5.03 1.11
N LEU A 99 -7.37 -5.77 1.50
CA LEU A 99 -6.54 -6.53 0.55
C LEU A 99 -7.36 -7.56 -0.26
N ASP A 100 -8.37 -8.18 0.36
CA ASP A 100 -9.26 -9.14 -0.31
C ASP A 100 -10.17 -8.49 -1.36
N ARG A 101 -10.33 -7.17 -1.30
CA ARG A 101 -11.17 -6.39 -2.22
C ARG A 101 -10.39 -5.80 -3.38
N PHE A 102 -9.06 -5.76 -3.28
CA PHE A 102 -8.25 -5.11 -4.30
C PHE A 102 -8.21 -5.93 -5.59
N LEU A 103 -8.73 -5.34 -6.64
CA LEU A 103 -8.71 -5.88 -7.99
C LEU A 103 -8.66 -4.71 -8.98
N ILE A 104 -7.87 -4.83 -10.04
CA ILE A 104 -7.96 -3.98 -11.23
C ILE A 104 -8.33 -4.90 -12.41
N ASP A 105 -9.56 -4.81 -12.88
CA ASP A 105 -10.13 -5.73 -13.88
C ASP A 105 -10.57 -5.03 -15.18
N HIS A 106 -9.69 -4.23 -15.73
CA HIS A 106 -9.87 -3.61 -17.04
C HIS A 106 -8.56 -3.59 -17.84
N THR A 107 -8.62 -3.18 -19.09
CA THR A 107 -7.48 -3.28 -20.02
C THR A 107 -6.61 -2.03 -20.09
N PHE A 108 -7.09 -0.89 -19.61
CA PHE A 108 -6.37 0.39 -19.66
C PHE A 108 -5.55 0.63 -18.39
N PRO A 109 -4.37 1.22 -18.44
CA PRO A 109 -3.54 1.49 -19.62
C PRO A 109 -2.82 0.22 -20.12
N SER A 110 -2.71 -0.80 -19.29
CA SER A 110 -2.07 -2.08 -19.60
C SER A 110 -2.70 -3.22 -18.81
N TRP A 111 -3.43 -4.08 -19.49
CA TRP A 111 -4.01 -5.28 -18.89
C TRP A 111 -2.97 -6.15 -18.16
N ALA A 112 -1.78 -6.29 -18.73
CA ALA A 112 -0.70 -7.08 -18.12
C ALA A 112 -0.24 -6.48 -16.77
N VAL A 113 -0.07 -5.15 -16.70
CA VAL A 113 0.31 -4.48 -15.45
C VAL A 113 -0.81 -4.57 -14.41
N ASN A 114 -2.06 -4.33 -14.80
CA ASN A 114 -3.22 -4.42 -13.91
C ASN A 114 -3.34 -5.80 -13.27
N ARG A 115 -3.23 -6.87 -14.08
CA ARG A 115 -3.25 -8.26 -13.59
C ARG A 115 -2.04 -8.59 -12.73
N TRP A 116 -0.86 -8.07 -13.08
CA TRP A 116 0.35 -8.27 -12.30
C TRP A 116 0.24 -7.62 -10.92
N ILE A 117 -0.20 -6.37 -10.82
CA ILE A 117 -0.38 -5.67 -9.54
C ILE A 117 -1.38 -6.42 -8.65
N THR A 118 -2.55 -6.79 -9.21
CA THR A 118 -3.55 -7.59 -8.51
C THR A 118 -2.96 -8.90 -7.98
N ALA A 119 -2.20 -9.61 -8.82
CA ALA A 119 -1.55 -10.86 -8.43
C ALA A 119 -0.47 -10.66 -7.37
N MET A 120 0.27 -9.56 -7.39
CA MET A 120 1.28 -9.23 -6.36
C MET A 120 0.64 -8.99 -5.00
N VAL A 121 -0.46 -8.24 -4.94
CA VAL A 121 -1.20 -8.03 -3.68
C VAL A 121 -1.67 -9.38 -3.12
N ALA A 122 -2.30 -10.21 -3.92
CA ALA A 122 -2.78 -11.54 -3.49
C ALA A 122 -1.62 -12.48 -3.09
N LEU A 123 -0.51 -12.49 -3.85
CA LEU A 123 0.65 -13.35 -3.61
C LEU A 123 1.34 -13.05 -2.27
N TYR A 124 1.36 -11.78 -1.87
CA TYR A 124 2.05 -11.31 -0.68
C TYR A 124 1.11 -10.85 0.44
N GLN A 125 -0.17 -11.17 0.37
CA GLN A 125 -1.17 -10.74 1.35
C GLN A 125 -0.75 -10.97 2.83
N PRO A 126 -0.22 -12.14 3.25
CA PRO A 126 0.22 -12.33 4.63
C PRO A 126 1.40 -11.42 5.01
N GLN A 127 2.32 -11.16 4.10
CA GLN A 127 3.45 -10.28 4.34
C GLN A 127 3.00 -8.81 4.38
N ILE A 128 2.06 -8.42 3.52
CA ILE A 128 1.46 -7.08 3.57
C ILE A 128 0.73 -6.86 4.89
N ALA A 129 -0.05 -7.84 5.37
CA ALA A 129 -0.71 -7.77 6.67
C ALA A 129 0.30 -7.56 7.81
N GLN A 130 1.45 -8.25 7.78
CA GLN A 130 2.51 -8.07 8.76
C GLN A 130 3.14 -6.67 8.67
N LEU A 131 3.40 -6.17 7.45
CA LEU A 131 3.92 -4.82 7.22
C LEU A 131 2.97 -3.72 7.73
N LEU A 132 1.66 -3.92 7.62
CA LEU A 132 0.67 -3.00 8.15
C LEU A 132 0.69 -2.95 9.69
N ILE A 133 0.89 -4.09 10.37
CA ILE A 133 1.09 -4.14 11.83
C ILE A 133 2.38 -3.43 12.23
N GLU A 134 3.46 -3.63 11.49
CA GLU A 134 4.75 -2.96 11.71
C GLU A 134 4.63 -1.46 11.48
N ARG A 135 3.87 -1.01 10.46
CA ARG A 135 3.52 0.37 10.19
C ARG A 135 2.86 1.03 11.41
N ASP A 136 1.80 0.41 11.92
CA ASP A 136 1.07 0.97 13.06
C ASP A 136 1.95 1.03 14.31
N THR A 137 2.80 0.02 14.50
CA THR A 137 3.79 -0.03 15.59
C THR A 137 4.83 1.09 15.47
N ALA A 138 5.36 1.33 14.26
CA ALA A 138 6.35 2.37 14.00
C ALA A 138 5.76 3.77 14.23
N VAL A 139 4.53 4.02 13.74
CA VAL A 139 3.82 5.29 13.92
C VAL A 139 3.53 5.54 15.40
N GLN A 140 3.08 4.52 16.14
CA GLN A 140 2.82 4.67 17.58
C GLN A 140 4.11 4.97 18.36
N ALA A 141 5.19 4.23 18.10
CA ALA A 141 6.48 4.44 18.76
C ALA A 141 7.06 5.84 18.46
N TRP A 142 6.85 6.34 17.25
CA TRP A 142 7.26 7.70 16.87
C TRP A 142 6.43 8.74 17.62
N SER A 143 5.11 8.59 17.66
CA SER A 143 4.19 9.46 18.39
C SER A 143 4.50 9.52 19.90
N ASP A 144 4.92 8.40 20.49
CA ASP A 144 5.27 8.32 21.92
C ASP A 144 6.57 9.08 22.25
N SER A 145 7.40 9.40 21.24
CA SER A 145 8.72 10.02 21.41
C SER A 145 8.83 11.43 20.82
N HIS A 146 7.79 11.90 20.12
CA HIS A 146 7.76 13.22 19.46
C HIS A 146 6.44 13.92 19.78
N ASP A 147 6.49 15.22 20.04
CA ASP A 147 5.32 16.04 20.40
C ASP A 147 4.53 16.55 19.18
N GLU A 148 5.02 16.29 17.97
CA GLU A 148 4.44 16.77 16.72
C GLU A 148 3.39 15.80 16.17
N ASP A 149 2.62 16.25 15.16
CA ASP A 149 1.68 15.41 14.43
C ASP A 149 2.42 14.31 13.67
N VAL A 150 2.44 13.10 14.24
CA VAL A 150 3.18 11.96 13.68
C VAL A 150 2.81 11.66 12.24
N LEU A 151 1.54 11.87 11.84
CA LEU A 151 1.07 11.55 10.50
C LEU A 151 1.53 12.57 9.44
N GLU A 152 1.97 13.76 9.87
CA GLU A 152 2.50 14.82 9.03
C GLU A 152 4.02 15.03 9.20
N ASP A 153 4.66 14.26 10.09
CA ASP A 153 6.10 14.36 10.33
C ASP A 153 6.90 13.80 9.15
N ARG A 154 7.64 14.68 8.50
CA ARG A 154 8.42 14.36 7.30
C ARG A 154 9.71 13.59 7.57
N ASP A 155 10.14 13.50 8.82
CA ASP A 155 11.29 12.68 9.22
C ASP A 155 10.91 11.20 9.32
N LEU A 156 9.59 10.89 9.43
CA LEU A 156 9.04 9.55 9.31
C LEU A 156 8.40 9.34 7.94
N GLU A 157 9.16 8.94 6.93
CA GLU A 157 8.63 8.64 5.60
C GLU A 157 8.27 7.16 5.44
N LEU A 158 9.21 6.27 5.73
CA LEU A 158 9.09 4.82 5.62
C LEU A 158 8.75 4.22 6.98
N THR A 159 7.64 3.46 7.04
CA THR A 159 7.16 2.89 8.30
C THR A 159 7.38 1.39 8.44
N SER A 160 7.42 0.65 7.31
CA SER A 160 7.82 -0.76 7.27
C SER A 160 8.32 -1.17 5.89
N LYS A 161 9.14 -2.25 5.80
CA LYS A 161 9.71 -2.70 4.52
C LYS A 161 10.18 -4.14 4.56
N ILE A 162 9.96 -4.90 3.47
CA ILE A 162 10.59 -6.21 3.24
C ILE A 162 11.15 -6.32 1.82
N SER A 163 12.21 -7.12 1.64
CA SER A 163 12.72 -7.51 0.32
C SER A 163 11.87 -8.62 -0.29
N LEU A 164 11.73 -8.61 -1.61
CA LEU A 164 10.97 -9.59 -2.37
C LEU A 164 11.85 -10.68 -2.97
N ASP A 165 11.37 -11.94 -2.88
CA ASP A 165 11.85 -13.08 -3.65
C ASP A 165 10.64 -13.84 -4.19
N ILE A 166 10.17 -13.46 -5.38
CA ILE A 166 8.98 -14.05 -6.01
C ILE A 166 9.15 -15.55 -6.27
N PRO A 167 10.27 -16.04 -6.81
CA PRO A 167 10.49 -17.47 -7.00
C PRO A 167 10.37 -18.26 -5.69
N HIS A 168 10.95 -17.74 -4.61
CA HIS A 168 10.84 -18.37 -3.30
C HIS A 168 9.40 -18.38 -2.80
N GLN A 169 8.68 -17.25 -2.86
CA GLN A 169 7.28 -17.14 -2.44
C GLN A 169 6.38 -18.14 -3.18
N ILE A 170 6.49 -18.21 -4.51
CA ILE A 170 5.74 -19.18 -5.32
C ILE A 170 6.06 -20.62 -4.91
N LYS A 171 7.33 -20.93 -4.63
CA LYS A 171 7.74 -22.26 -4.19
C LYS A 171 7.13 -22.63 -2.84
N GLN A 172 7.05 -21.69 -1.89
CA GLN A 172 6.43 -21.90 -0.58
C GLN A 172 4.94 -22.19 -0.72
N ILE A 173 4.20 -21.39 -1.52
CA ILE A 173 2.77 -21.61 -1.75
C ILE A 173 2.52 -22.97 -2.42
N LYS A 174 3.27 -23.32 -3.47
CA LYS A 174 3.17 -24.64 -4.11
C LYS A 174 3.43 -25.80 -3.15
N LYS A 175 4.34 -25.61 -2.18
CA LYS A 175 4.61 -26.60 -1.13
C LYS A 175 3.45 -26.71 -0.12
N ALA A 176 2.84 -25.60 0.23
CA ALA A 176 1.69 -25.57 1.13
C ALA A 176 0.48 -26.28 0.49
N LEU A 177 0.16 -25.95 -0.76
CA LEU A 177 -0.95 -26.55 -1.52
C LEU A 177 -0.82 -28.08 -1.73
N LYS A 178 0.38 -28.65 -1.70
CA LYS A 178 0.59 -30.11 -1.83
C LYS A 178 0.30 -30.88 -0.53
N LYS A 179 0.03 -30.18 0.58
CA LYS A 179 -0.27 -30.81 1.88
C LYS A 179 -1.77 -31.00 2.10
N PHE A 180 -2.59 -30.49 1.20
CA PHE A 180 -4.04 -30.68 1.11
C PHE A 180 -4.39 -31.61 -0.07
#